data_1bba6d927b811f39a178385fa5aea3d9
#
_entry.id   1bba6d927b811f39a178385fa5aea3d9
#
_cell.length_a   1.000
_cell.length_b   1.000
_cell.length_c   1.000
_cell.angle_alpha   90.00
_cell.angle_beta   90.00
_cell.angle_gamma   90.00
#
_symmetry.space_group_name_H-M   'P 1'
#
loop_
_entity.id
_entity.type
_entity.pdbx_description
1 polymer ?
#
loop_
_entity_poly.entity_id
_entity_poly.type
_entity_poly.pdbx_seq_one_letter_code
_entity_poly.pdbx_strand_id
1 'polypeptide(L)'
;MKPSLFLLGAGSALAFRDSISSRSDDICISSQLLTASSSNPICRNKDGVELYSSQGQTPLKSSSHTSFAWTKTSPCFKNGTDAIEFCIFHNANYGGKGISIITDADRASHITNSWGFTRPESLAGTNQPLPKYEVAAVPGKEYGLVATHRIARGEVIIKETATLLIDYAAFANVPPEEMRKMKAHAVDYLKFNHRSQFLNMSSHGFHGDHLSMVDKILVTNSFDVEMDDSKRDDDFYAVFVNTSRMNHDCRPNVDYWFDPRTLTQRTTAIRDIMPGEELTLSYIDPMQSREARRERLHSTWGFHCSCHHCTQSRLKTDASDDRIEQIALLREEFNDYSPASRATPQMAELLISLYEQEQNWSLLSEAYTLAAIEYNGVGEPWVATKYARLAIEAGLTTLWEGHGDVIEMTKLAEDPWSHWSWMLRTRKRYSWGEKRVVEVDMDEDDD
;
A
#
# COMPACT_ATOMS: atom_id res chain seq x y z
N MET A 1 13.63 11.18 -27.23
CA MET A 1 12.30 11.45 -26.64
C MET A 1 12.30 10.78 -25.29
N LYS A 2 12.33 11.56 -24.22
CA LYS A 2 12.32 11.03 -22.84
C LYS A 2 10.88 10.65 -22.47
N PRO A 3 10.60 9.46 -21.98
CA PRO A 3 9.34 9.22 -21.31
C PRO A 3 9.42 9.89 -19.93
N SER A 4 8.61 10.92 -19.72
CA SER A 4 8.35 11.45 -18.39
C SER A 4 7.59 10.37 -17.62
N LEU A 5 8.24 9.73 -16.64
CA LEU A 5 7.54 9.02 -15.59
C LEU A 5 6.76 10.06 -14.78
N PHE A 6 5.47 10.12 -14.96
CA PHE A 6 4.60 10.76 -14.00
C PHE A 6 4.41 9.79 -12.84
N LEU A 7 5.09 10.06 -11.74
CA LEU A 7 4.77 9.57 -10.41
C LEU A 7 3.37 10.09 -10.06
N LEU A 8 2.37 9.23 -10.13
CA LEU A 8 1.14 9.43 -9.38
C LEU A 8 1.37 8.74 -8.04
N GLY A 9 1.82 9.54 -7.07
CA GLY A 9 1.85 9.12 -5.68
C GLY A 9 0.46 8.70 -5.24
N ALA A 10 0.35 7.53 -4.64
CA ALA A 10 -0.69 7.25 -3.68
C ALA A 10 -0.76 8.46 -2.73
N GLY A 11 -1.95 8.99 -2.52
CA GLY A 11 -2.18 10.29 -1.92
C GLY A 11 -1.30 10.55 -0.71
N SER A 12 -0.62 11.68 -0.76
CA SER A 12 0.18 12.19 0.35
C SER A 12 -0.69 12.31 1.59
N ALA A 13 -0.58 11.32 2.48
CA ALA A 13 -1.07 11.46 3.84
C ALA A 13 -0.34 12.66 4.46
N LEU A 14 -1.10 13.62 4.96
CA LEU A 14 -0.59 14.79 5.66
C LEU A 14 0.23 14.32 6.87
N ALA A 15 1.53 14.22 6.72
CA ALA A 15 2.45 14.00 7.82
C ALA A 15 2.55 15.27 8.66
N PHE A 16 1.72 15.39 9.68
CA PHE A 16 1.97 16.30 10.78
C PHE A 16 2.88 15.59 11.79
N ARG A 17 4.13 16.04 11.86
CA ARG A 17 5.04 15.71 12.96
C ARG A 17 4.75 16.65 14.13
N ASP A 18 4.35 16.09 15.23
CA ASP A 18 4.72 16.60 16.56
C ASP A 18 4.83 15.43 17.55
N SER A 19 5.97 15.43 18.23
CA SER A 19 6.37 14.48 19.24
C SER A 19 5.49 14.59 20.50
N ILE A 20 4.73 13.54 20.83
CA ILE A 20 4.06 13.43 22.14
C ILE A 20 4.39 12.09 22.78
N SER A 21 4.83 12.22 24.03
CA SER A 21 5.22 11.17 24.95
C SER A 21 4.08 10.20 25.28
N SER A 22 4.46 8.95 25.43
CA SER A 22 3.66 7.76 25.71
C SER A 22 2.82 7.79 26.99
N ARG A 23 1.57 7.32 26.90
CA ARG A 23 0.90 6.55 27.96
C ARG A 23 0.23 5.34 27.32
N SER A 24 0.40 4.20 27.99
CA SER A 24 -0.08 2.89 27.56
C SER A 24 -1.53 2.70 27.95
N ASP A 25 -2.42 2.54 27.00
CA ASP A 25 -3.77 2.01 27.21
C ASP A 25 -4.10 1.02 26.10
N ASP A 26 -4.69 -0.13 26.45
CA ASP A 26 -5.08 -1.17 25.53
C ASP A 26 -6.29 -0.71 24.70
N ILE A 27 -6.19 -0.83 23.37
CA ILE A 27 -7.28 -0.45 22.46
C ILE A 27 -8.08 -1.70 22.11
N CYS A 28 -9.35 -1.73 22.52
CA CYS A 28 -10.31 -2.74 22.10
C CYS A 28 -11.30 -2.16 21.11
N ILE A 29 -11.30 -2.67 19.88
CA ILE A 29 -12.26 -2.29 18.83
C ILE A 29 -13.30 -3.40 18.72
N SER A 30 -14.57 -3.07 18.99
CA SER A 30 -15.70 -3.99 18.84
C SER A 30 -16.37 -3.78 17.50
N SER A 31 -16.35 -4.80 16.64
CA SER A 31 -17.04 -4.80 15.34
C SER A 31 -18.57 -4.99 15.44
N GLN A 32 -19.14 -5.07 16.65
CA GLN A 32 -20.56 -5.38 16.88
C GLN A 32 -21.57 -4.38 16.30
N LEU A 33 -21.09 -3.22 15.84
CA LEU A 33 -21.98 -2.20 15.24
C LEU A 33 -22.18 -2.37 13.72
N LEU A 34 -21.43 -3.25 13.07
CA LEU A 34 -21.33 -3.26 11.60
C LEU A 34 -21.70 -4.58 10.93
N THR A 35 -21.71 -5.70 11.65
CA THR A 35 -22.13 -6.99 11.06
C THR A 35 -22.77 -7.88 12.12
N ALA A 36 -23.88 -8.51 11.77
CA ALA A 36 -24.63 -9.42 12.63
C ALA A 36 -23.95 -10.78 12.89
N SER A 37 -22.66 -10.95 12.63
CA SER A 37 -22.03 -12.27 12.62
C SER A 37 -20.59 -12.41 13.13
N SER A 38 -20.04 -11.48 13.91
CA SER A 38 -18.77 -11.77 14.59
C SER A 38 -18.81 -11.40 16.06
N SER A 39 -18.64 -12.40 16.90
CA SER A 39 -18.83 -12.32 18.35
C SER A 39 -17.55 -12.07 19.16
N ASN A 40 -16.40 -11.77 18.53
CA ASN A 40 -15.15 -11.56 19.24
C ASN A 40 -14.62 -10.14 19.08
N PRO A 41 -14.41 -9.38 20.19
CA PRO A 41 -13.71 -8.10 20.15
C PRO A 41 -12.23 -8.32 19.77
N ILE A 42 -11.70 -7.47 18.92
CA ILE A 42 -10.26 -7.45 18.61
C ILE A 42 -9.61 -6.52 19.62
N CYS A 43 -8.91 -7.11 20.60
CA CYS A 43 -8.10 -6.36 21.57
C CYS A 43 -6.61 -6.56 21.24
N ARG A 44 -5.86 -5.48 21.10
CA ARG A 44 -4.41 -5.53 20.86
C ARG A 44 -3.69 -4.54 21.79
N ASN A 45 -2.58 -4.97 22.35
CA ASN A 45 -1.68 -4.10 23.10
C ASN A 45 -0.82 -3.25 22.15
N LYS A 46 -0.44 -2.07 22.61
CA LYS A 46 0.40 -1.09 21.88
C LYS A 46 1.72 -1.64 21.35
N ASP A 47 2.22 -2.74 21.92
CA ASP A 47 3.53 -3.31 21.56
C ASP A 47 3.47 -4.44 20.53
N GLY A 48 2.30 -4.73 19.96
CA GLY A 48 2.13 -5.73 18.89
C GLY A 48 2.51 -7.17 19.27
N VAL A 49 2.59 -7.49 20.57
CA VAL A 49 2.96 -8.83 21.06
C VAL A 49 1.69 -9.61 21.38
N GLU A 50 1.45 -10.68 20.68
CA GLU A 50 0.45 -11.67 21.05
C GLU A 50 0.86 -12.35 22.36
N LEU A 51 0.05 -12.20 23.40
CA LEU A 51 0.22 -12.95 24.65
C LEU A 51 -0.27 -14.38 24.44
N TYR A 52 0.62 -15.25 23.98
CA TYR A 52 0.49 -16.69 24.19
C TYR A 52 1.23 -17.08 25.47
N SER A 53 0.50 -17.49 26.48
CA SER A 53 1.07 -18.12 27.67
C SER A 53 1.54 -19.53 27.30
N SER A 54 2.84 -19.71 27.13
CA SER A 54 3.45 -21.03 27.19
C SER A 54 4.26 -21.15 28.46
N GLN A 55 3.85 -22.10 29.31
CA GLN A 55 4.62 -22.53 30.46
C GLN A 55 5.95 -23.17 30.00
N GLY A 56 7.02 -22.67 30.55
CA GLY A 56 8.22 -23.40 30.87
C GLY A 56 9.10 -23.90 29.74
N GLN A 57 10.06 -23.06 29.32
CA GLN A 57 11.38 -23.59 28.94
C GLN A 57 12.48 -22.60 29.33
N THR A 58 13.50 -23.12 30.00
CA THR A 58 14.72 -22.45 30.45
C THR A 58 15.47 -21.74 29.32
N PRO A 59 16.10 -20.57 29.57
CA PRO A 59 16.83 -19.85 28.54
C PRO A 59 18.10 -20.60 28.15
N LEU A 60 18.19 -21.04 26.92
CA LEU A 60 19.44 -21.42 26.27
C LEU A 60 20.35 -20.19 26.15
N LYS A 61 21.54 -20.27 26.72
CA LYS A 61 22.58 -19.26 26.59
C LYS A 61 22.83 -18.97 25.10
N SER A 62 22.59 -17.73 24.67
CA SER A 62 22.93 -17.27 23.34
C SER A 62 24.47 -17.25 23.20
N SER A 63 25.00 -18.14 22.40
CA SER A 63 26.33 -17.97 21.82
C SER A 63 26.27 -16.81 20.85
N SER A 64 27.15 -15.83 21.02
CA SER A 64 27.33 -14.69 20.13
C SER A 64 27.78 -15.16 18.74
N HIS A 65 26.87 -15.55 17.89
CA HIS A 65 27.10 -15.59 16.45
C HIS A 65 26.84 -14.18 15.90
N THR A 66 27.89 -13.45 15.57
CA THR A 66 27.81 -12.34 14.61
C THR A 66 27.39 -12.93 13.28
N SER A 67 26.07 -13.09 13.08
CA SER A 67 25.54 -13.46 11.79
C SER A 67 25.72 -12.23 10.88
N PHE A 68 26.58 -12.34 9.89
CA PHE A 68 26.65 -11.35 8.84
C PHE A 68 25.25 -11.25 8.20
N ALA A 69 24.66 -10.05 8.25
CA ALA A 69 23.32 -9.80 7.67
C ALA A 69 23.33 -10.13 6.16
N TRP A 70 24.46 -9.96 5.51
CA TRP A 70 24.64 -10.25 4.07
C TRP A 70 25.56 -11.47 3.85
N THR A 71 25.10 -12.44 3.08
CA THR A 71 25.88 -13.60 2.67
C THR A 71 26.79 -13.30 1.48
N LYS A 72 26.42 -12.28 0.69
CA LYS A 72 27.22 -11.74 -0.43
C LYS A 72 26.97 -10.24 -0.57
N THR A 73 28.02 -9.49 -0.97
CA THR A 73 27.98 -8.03 -1.18
C THR A 73 28.70 -7.63 -2.48
N SER A 74 28.44 -8.32 -3.57
CA SER A 74 29.05 -8.07 -4.89
C SER A 74 28.19 -8.64 -6.01
N PRO A 75 28.35 -8.26 -7.29
CA PRO A 75 29.21 -7.17 -7.77
C PRO A 75 28.71 -5.79 -7.37
N CYS A 76 29.62 -4.81 -7.43
CA CYS A 76 29.34 -3.40 -7.23
C CYS A 76 29.64 -2.62 -8.50
N PHE A 77 28.97 -1.48 -8.64
CA PHE A 77 29.20 -0.50 -9.70
C PHE A 77 29.35 0.91 -9.12
N LYS A 78 30.36 1.62 -9.56
CA LYS A 78 30.63 3.00 -9.19
C LYS A 78 30.99 3.81 -10.42
N ASN A 79 30.32 4.92 -10.65
CA ASN A 79 30.54 5.78 -11.82
C ASN A 79 31.42 6.98 -11.46
N GLY A 80 32.76 6.79 -11.42
CA GLY A 80 33.72 7.81 -11.03
C GLY A 80 34.14 7.76 -9.56
N THR A 81 35.12 8.58 -9.19
CA THR A 81 35.76 8.54 -7.86
C THR A 81 34.87 9.00 -6.73
N ASP A 82 34.03 10.01 -6.98
CA ASP A 82 33.20 10.66 -5.96
C ASP A 82 31.69 10.24 -6.05
N ALA A 83 31.38 9.29 -6.95
CA ALA A 83 30.01 8.80 -7.12
C ALA A 83 29.62 7.80 -6.02
N ILE A 84 28.32 7.66 -5.81
CA ILE A 84 27.76 6.61 -4.97
C ILE A 84 28.03 5.25 -5.61
N GLU A 85 28.45 4.28 -4.79
CA GLU A 85 28.66 2.90 -5.22
C GLU A 85 27.41 2.08 -4.93
N PHE A 86 26.84 1.45 -5.96
CA PHE A 86 25.71 0.53 -5.84
C PHE A 86 26.19 -0.91 -5.91
N CYS A 87 25.79 -1.73 -4.94
CA CYS A 87 26.16 -3.13 -4.83
C CYS A 87 24.95 -4.03 -4.78
N ILE A 88 25.17 -5.32 -5.06
CA ILE A 88 24.17 -6.36 -4.75
C ILE A 88 24.44 -6.84 -3.32
N PHE A 89 23.46 -6.68 -2.46
CA PHE A 89 23.42 -7.23 -1.11
C PHE A 89 22.49 -8.45 -1.10
N HIS A 90 23.02 -9.63 -0.81
CA HIS A 90 22.25 -10.86 -0.81
C HIS A 90 22.27 -11.54 0.57
N ASN A 91 21.08 -11.93 1.07
CA ASN A 91 20.94 -12.79 2.22
C ASN A 91 20.23 -14.09 1.80
N ALA A 92 20.97 -15.22 1.80
CA ALA A 92 20.46 -16.50 1.32
C ALA A 92 19.34 -17.10 2.21
N ASN A 93 19.18 -16.64 3.45
CA ASN A 93 18.28 -17.27 4.43
C ASN A 93 17.09 -16.37 4.82
N TYR A 94 17.04 -15.14 4.34
CA TYR A 94 15.95 -14.21 4.65
C TYR A 94 14.58 -14.85 4.30
N GLY A 95 13.65 -14.87 5.25
CA GLY A 95 12.35 -15.49 5.07
C GLY A 95 12.37 -16.97 4.61
N GLY A 96 13.51 -17.66 4.77
CA GLY A 96 13.72 -19.05 4.32
C GLY A 96 14.01 -19.19 2.82
N LYS A 97 13.65 -18.21 2.00
CA LYS A 97 13.83 -18.21 0.52
C LYS A 97 15.06 -17.43 0.05
N GLY A 98 15.51 -16.46 0.84
CA GLY A 98 16.54 -15.51 0.48
C GLY A 98 15.96 -14.25 -0.16
N ILE A 99 16.78 -13.18 -0.16
CA ILE A 99 16.50 -11.88 -0.75
C ILE A 99 17.76 -11.31 -1.39
N SER A 100 17.62 -10.62 -2.50
CA SER A 100 18.67 -9.81 -3.10
C SER A 100 18.24 -8.35 -3.16
N ILE A 101 19.15 -7.42 -2.83
CA ILE A 101 18.87 -5.98 -2.83
C ILE A 101 19.97 -5.28 -3.64
N ILE A 102 19.60 -4.42 -4.58
CA ILE A 102 20.53 -3.56 -5.31
C ILE A 102 20.35 -2.15 -4.76
N THR A 103 21.36 -1.67 -4.03
CA THR A 103 21.36 -0.35 -3.37
C THR A 103 22.77 0.07 -2.99
N ASP A 104 22.93 1.23 -2.36
CA ASP A 104 24.19 1.67 -1.75
C ASP A 104 24.41 1.04 -0.35
N ALA A 105 25.65 1.20 0.17
CA ALA A 105 26.04 0.60 1.45
C ALA A 105 25.31 1.21 2.66
N ASP A 106 24.99 2.51 2.61
CA ASP A 106 24.31 3.19 3.72
C ASP A 106 22.86 2.69 3.85
N ARG A 107 22.14 2.61 2.73
CA ARG A 107 20.78 2.04 2.68
C ARG A 107 20.78 0.55 3.05
N ALA A 108 21.74 -0.21 2.55
CA ALA A 108 21.87 -1.63 2.91
C ALA A 108 22.09 -1.80 4.42
N SER A 109 22.89 -0.93 5.04
CA SER A 109 23.11 -0.91 6.49
C SER A 109 21.81 -0.55 7.24
N HIS A 110 21.06 0.43 6.75
CA HIS A 110 19.78 0.82 7.34
C HIS A 110 18.77 -0.34 7.30
N ILE A 111 18.64 -1.00 6.16
CA ILE A 111 17.76 -2.16 5.98
C ILE A 111 18.09 -3.29 6.97
N THR A 112 19.36 -3.50 7.34
CA THR A 112 19.74 -4.55 8.32
C THR A 112 19.26 -4.26 9.73
N ASN A 113 18.85 -3.02 10.04
CA ASN A 113 18.25 -2.66 11.32
C ASN A 113 16.73 -2.98 11.37
N SER A 114 16.13 -3.34 10.24
CA SER A 114 14.71 -3.70 10.18
C SER A 114 14.40 -4.98 10.96
N TRP A 115 13.15 -5.15 11.36
CA TRP A 115 12.74 -6.32 12.16
C TRP A 115 12.99 -7.65 11.47
N GLY A 116 12.88 -7.71 10.14
CA GLY A 116 13.14 -8.92 9.39
C GLY A 116 14.56 -9.46 9.55
N PHE A 117 15.55 -8.57 9.79
CA PHE A 117 16.94 -8.95 10.06
C PHE A 117 17.23 -9.11 11.55
N THR A 118 16.68 -8.23 12.39
CA THR A 118 16.98 -8.20 13.83
C THR A 118 16.10 -9.12 14.68
N ARG A 119 14.92 -9.48 14.15
CA ARG A 119 13.90 -10.30 14.82
C ARG A 119 13.36 -11.34 13.83
N PRO A 120 14.11 -12.42 13.49
CA PRO A 120 13.70 -13.41 12.48
C PRO A 120 12.31 -14.03 12.73
N GLU A 121 11.86 -14.05 14.00
CA GLU A 121 10.51 -14.48 14.38
C GLU A 121 9.40 -13.60 13.79
N SER A 122 9.70 -12.34 13.45
CA SER A 122 8.74 -11.45 12.76
C SER A 122 8.34 -11.94 11.37
N LEU A 123 9.16 -12.82 10.78
CA LEU A 123 8.90 -13.48 9.51
C LEU A 123 8.12 -14.80 9.67
N ALA A 124 7.69 -15.16 10.86
CA ALA A 124 6.89 -16.36 11.08
C ALA A 124 5.60 -16.33 10.24
N GLY A 125 5.26 -17.45 9.61
CA GLY A 125 4.09 -17.57 8.73
C GLY A 125 4.22 -16.87 7.36
N THR A 126 5.37 -16.25 7.04
CA THR A 126 5.61 -15.75 5.68
C THR A 126 5.99 -16.87 4.72
N ASN A 127 5.79 -16.64 3.42
CA ASN A 127 6.15 -17.59 2.35
C ASN A 127 5.48 -18.97 2.47
N GLN A 128 4.41 -19.07 3.26
CA GLN A 128 3.64 -20.30 3.36
C GLN A 128 2.56 -20.34 2.28
N PRO A 129 2.40 -21.45 1.56
CA PRO A 129 1.29 -21.61 0.64
C PRO A 129 -0.02 -21.66 1.44
N LEU A 130 -1.00 -20.84 1.07
CA LEU A 130 -2.34 -20.96 1.61
C LEU A 130 -3.18 -21.90 0.74
N PRO A 131 -3.96 -22.82 1.33
CA PRO A 131 -4.67 -23.86 0.57
C PRO A 131 -5.93 -23.35 -0.16
N LYS A 132 -6.19 -22.03 -0.16
CA LYS A 132 -7.45 -21.45 -0.66
C LYS A 132 -7.42 -20.99 -2.11
N TYR A 133 -6.30 -21.13 -2.81
CA TYR A 133 -6.17 -20.77 -4.21
C TYR A 133 -5.23 -21.75 -4.95
N GLU A 134 -5.32 -21.77 -6.26
CA GLU A 134 -4.42 -22.49 -7.14
C GLU A 134 -4.00 -21.66 -8.35
N VAL A 135 -2.90 -22.04 -8.99
CA VAL A 135 -2.51 -21.46 -10.28
C VAL A 135 -3.27 -22.19 -11.37
N ALA A 136 -4.12 -21.50 -12.09
CA ALA A 136 -4.94 -22.08 -13.15
C ALA A 136 -4.85 -21.24 -14.44
N ALA A 137 -5.15 -21.88 -15.58
CA ALA A 137 -5.32 -21.16 -16.84
C ALA A 137 -6.57 -20.28 -16.78
N VAL A 138 -6.42 -19.00 -17.11
CA VAL A 138 -7.52 -18.02 -17.12
C VAL A 138 -7.81 -17.61 -18.57
N PRO A 139 -9.04 -17.73 -19.05
CA PRO A 139 -9.37 -17.41 -20.44
C PRO A 139 -8.96 -15.96 -20.81
N GLY A 140 -8.10 -15.84 -21.82
CA GLY A 140 -7.61 -14.54 -22.30
C GLY A 140 -6.47 -13.89 -21.48
N LYS A 141 -5.95 -14.59 -20.45
CA LYS A 141 -4.89 -14.04 -19.55
C LYS A 141 -3.75 -15.02 -19.24
N GLU A 142 -3.59 -16.10 -19.99
CA GLU A 142 -2.61 -17.17 -19.72
C GLU A 142 -2.89 -17.89 -18.39
N TYR A 143 -2.13 -17.59 -17.32
CA TYR A 143 -2.29 -18.15 -15.99
C TYR A 143 -2.61 -17.07 -14.97
N GLY A 144 -3.36 -17.41 -13.93
CA GLY A 144 -3.69 -16.55 -12.80
C GLY A 144 -3.89 -17.35 -11.53
N LEU A 145 -4.22 -16.67 -10.43
CA LEU A 145 -4.62 -17.31 -9.18
C LEU A 145 -6.14 -17.40 -9.13
N VAL A 146 -6.66 -18.60 -8.88
CA VAL A 146 -8.11 -18.86 -8.79
C VAL A 146 -8.43 -19.38 -7.40
N ALA A 147 -9.45 -18.81 -6.75
CA ALA A 147 -9.90 -19.27 -5.44
C ALA A 147 -10.48 -20.68 -5.50
N THR A 148 -9.99 -21.59 -4.65
CA THR A 148 -10.52 -22.96 -4.50
C THR A 148 -11.56 -23.06 -3.38
N HIS A 149 -11.55 -22.12 -2.43
CA HIS A 149 -12.47 -22.01 -1.30
C HIS A 149 -12.93 -20.55 -1.17
N ARG A 150 -14.04 -20.33 -0.45
CA ARG A 150 -14.46 -18.98 -0.10
C ARG A 150 -13.37 -18.28 0.72
N ILE A 151 -13.02 -17.07 0.32
CA ILE A 151 -12.13 -16.17 1.03
C ILE A 151 -12.97 -14.99 1.52
N ALA A 152 -13.00 -14.77 2.82
CA ALA A 152 -13.80 -13.69 3.39
C ALA A 152 -13.09 -12.32 3.23
N ARG A 153 -13.87 -11.24 3.15
CA ARG A 153 -13.33 -9.88 3.22
C ARG A 153 -12.44 -9.73 4.46
N GLY A 154 -11.27 -9.10 4.29
CA GLY A 154 -10.27 -8.91 5.33
C GLY A 154 -9.35 -10.12 5.57
N GLU A 155 -9.60 -11.25 4.90
CA GLU A 155 -8.75 -12.42 5.02
C GLU A 155 -7.43 -12.24 4.24
N VAL A 156 -6.32 -12.56 4.89
CA VAL A 156 -4.98 -12.55 4.26
C VAL A 156 -4.86 -13.72 3.32
N ILE A 157 -4.50 -13.45 2.07
CA ILE A 157 -4.36 -14.46 1.01
C ILE A 157 -2.90 -14.89 0.86
N ILE A 158 -1.99 -13.92 0.76
CA ILE A 158 -0.55 -14.16 0.64
C ILE A 158 0.15 -13.23 1.62
N LYS A 159 1.16 -13.77 2.31
CA LYS A 159 2.16 -12.99 3.03
C LYS A 159 3.52 -13.51 2.61
N GLU A 160 4.29 -12.71 1.86
CA GLU A 160 5.58 -13.14 1.33
C GLU A 160 6.65 -12.06 1.46
N THR A 161 7.91 -12.49 1.64
CA THR A 161 9.06 -11.60 1.62
C THR A 161 9.39 -11.19 0.20
N ALA A 162 9.93 -9.97 0.03
CA ALA A 162 10.48 -9.57 -1.26
C ALA A 162 11.54 -10.57 -1.73
N THR A 163 11.53 -10.87 -3.02
CA THR A 163 12.53 -11.69 -3.69
C THR A 163 13.72 -10.84 -4.12
N LEU A 164 13.42 -9.66 -4.66
CA LEU A 164 14.38 -8.68 -5.14
C LEU A 164 13.86 -7.28 -4.78
N LEU A 165 14.77 -6.43 -4.31
CA LEU A 165 14.55 -4.99 -4.15
C LEU A 165 15.58 -4.25 -4.97
N ILE A 166 15.15 -3.22 -5.72
CA ILE A 166 16.05 -2.38 -6.53
C ILE A 166 15.77 -0.93 -6.21
N ASP A 167 16.75 -0.25 -5.66
CA ASP A 167 16.72 1.15 -5.33
C ASP A 167 16.48 2.03 -6.57
N TYR A 168 15.56 2.97 -6.53
CA TYR A 168 15.31 3.91 -7.63
C TYR A 168 16.54 4.73 -7.96
N ALA A 169 17.33 5.13 -6.97
CA ALA A 169 18.56 5.86 -7.19
C ALA A 169 19.58 5.08 -8.06
N ALA A 170 19.54 3.74 -8.00
CA ALA A 170 20.41 2.91 -8.83
C ALA A 170 20.11 3.08 -10.33
N PHE A 171 18.85 3.29 -10.74
CA PHE A 171 18.51 3.51 -12.15
C PHE A 171 19.06 4.85 -12.71
N ALA A 172 19.19 5.86 -11.86
CA ALA A 172 19.72 7.15 -12.25
C ALA A 172 21.26 7.14 -12.32
N ASN A 173 21.93 6.28 -11.55
CA ASN A 173 23.38 6.31 -11.35
C ASN A 173 24.14 5.14 -12.00
N VAL A 174 23.46 4.03 -12.30
CA VAL A 174 24.05 2.84 -12.93
C VAL A 174 23.64 2.81 -14.41
N PRO A 175 24.60 2.69 -15.36
CA PRO A 175 24.29 2.58 -16.78
C PRO A 175 23.36 1.37 -17.06
N PRO A 176 22.43 1.46 -18.03
CA PRO A 176 21.44 0.40 -18.28
C PRO A 176 22.04 -0.99 -18.50
N GLU A 177 23.19 -1.07 -19.16
CA GLU A 177 23.85 -2.36 -19.42
C GLU A 177 24.43 -2.98 -18.15
N GLU A 178 25.05 -2.18 -17.28
CA GLU A 178 25.55 -2.66 -16.00
C GLU A 178 24.39 -3.00 -15.06
N MET A 179 23.32 -2.22 -15.06
CA MET A 179 22.11 -2.52 -14.31
C MET A 179 21.50 -3.86 -14.72
N ARG A 180 21.43 -4.19 -16.02
CA ARG A 180 21.00 -5.51 -16.49
C ARG A 180 21.85 -6.64 -15.96
N LYS A 181 23.18 -6.49 -15.95
CA LYS A 181 24.10 -7.47 -15.36
C LYS A 181 23.88 -7.63 -13.86
N MET A 182 23.74 -6.52 -13.13
CA MET A 182 23.47 -6.56 -11.67
C MET A 182 22.15 -7.27 -11.38
N LYS A 183 21.07 -6.97 -12.10
CA LYS A 183 19.78 -7.65 -11.96
C LYS A 183 19.90 -9.17 -12.16
N ALA A 184 20.59 -9.61 -13.22
CA ALA A 184 20.80 -11.02 -13.49
C ALA A 184 21.61 -11.72 -12.38
N HIS A 185 22.70 -11.09 -11.93
CA HIS A 185 23.49 -11.63 -10.80
C HIS A 185 22.68 -11.67 -9.49
N ALA A 186 21.85 -10.67 -9.22
CA ALA A 186 20.98 -10.65 -8.04
C ALA A 186 19.99 -11.85 -8.05
N VAL A 187 19.45 -12.18 -9.22
CA VAL A 187 18.58 -13.36 -9.42
C VAL A 187 19.36 -14.66 -9.33
N ASP A 188 20.60 -14.71 -9.87
CA ASP A 188 21.44 -15.91 -9.83
C ASP A 188 21.89 -16.29 -8.41
N TYR A 189 21.89 -15.35 -7.47
CA TYR A 189 22.18 -15.60 -6.05
C TYR A 189 21.02 -16.28 -5.30
N LEU A 190 19.82 -16.22 -5.83
CA LEU A 190 18.67 -16.88 -5.20
C LEU A 190 18.87 -18.40 -5.15
N LYS A 191 18.30 -19.04 -4.13
CA LYS A 191 18.25 -20.51 -4.03
C LYS A 191 17.58 -21.12 -5.27
N PHE A 192 18.03 -22.27 -5.71
CA PHE A 192 17.58 -22.92 -6.95
C PHE A 192 16.06 -22.91 -7.15
N ASN A 193 15.30 -23.37 -6.16
CA ASN A 193 13.83 -23.41 -6.27
C ASN A 193 13.22 -22.03 -6.40
N HIS A 194 13.70 -21.05 -5.63
CA HIS A 194 13.20 -19.68 -5.66
C HIS A 194 13.56 -18.98 -6.97
N ARG A 195 14.82 -19.17 -7.44
CA ARG A 195 15.25 -18.68 -8.77
C ARG A 195 14.42 -19.28 -9.89
N SER A 196 14.13 -20.59 -9.83
CA SER A 196 13.26 -21.25 -10.81
C SER A 196 11.85 -20.67 -10.82
N GLN A 197 11.26 -20.37 -9.64
CA GLN A 197 9.97 -19.72 -9.55
C GLN A 197 9.99 -18.30 -10.16
N PHE A 198 11.05 -17.51 -9.90
CA PHE A 198 11.25 -16.21 -10.49
C PHE A 198 11.35 -16.27 -12.01
N LEU A 199 12.20 -17.16 -12.56
CA LEU A 199 12.40 -17.31 -13.99
C LEU A 199 11.16 -17.86 -14.74
N ASN A 200 10.21 -18.43 -14.03
CA ASN A 200 8.92 -18.91 -14.56
C ASN A 200 7.77 -17.89 -14.39
N MET A 201 8.08 -16.62 -14.11
CA MET A 201 7.09 -15.55 -14.08
C MET A 201 6.80 -15.04 -15.49
N SER A 202 5.63 -14.42 -15.67
CA SER A 202 5.24 -13.83 -16.94
C SER A 202 6.20 -12.71 -17.38
N SER A 203 6.44 -12.63 -18.67
CA SER A 203 7.26 -11.56 -19.27
C SER A 203 6.82 -11.34 -20.70
N HIS A 204 6.87 -10.08 -21.17
CA HIS A 204 6.42 -9.76 -22.52
C HIS A 204 7.54 -9.77 -23.54
N GLY A 205 7.27 -10.37 -24.70
CA GLY A 205 8.11 -10.37 -25.87
C GLY A 205 9.23 -11.43 -25.85
N PHE A 206 10.03 -11.45 -26.93
CA PHE A 206 11.11 -12.42 -27.13
C PHE A 206 12.29 -12.16 -26.18
N HIS A 207 12.87 -13.21 -25.64
CA HIS A 207 14.07 -13.19 -24.79
C HIS A 207 15.26 -13.67 -25.63
N GLY A 208 16.19 -12.76 -25.92
CA GLY A 208 17.41 -13.10 -26.65
C GLY A 208 18.41 -13.88 -25.79
N ASP A 209 18.52 -13.51 -24.53
CA ASP A 209 19.48 -14.05 -23.56
C ASP A 209 18.95 -13.95 -22.12
N HIS A 210 19.73 -14.47 -21.16
CA HIS A 210 19.37 -14.46 -19.74
C HIS A 210 19.19 -13.05 -19.17
N LEU A 211 20.05 -12.08 -19.57
CA LEU A 211 19.97 -10.70 -19.10
C LEU A 211 18.64 -10.05 -19.54
N SER A 212 18.30 -10.22 -20.82
CA SER A 212 17.06 -9.71 -21.38
C SER A 212 15.82 -10.38 -20.75
N MET A 213 15.88 -11.68 -20.45
CA MET A 213 14.80 -12.40 -19.80
C MET A 213 14.55 -11.83 -18.39
N VAL A 214 15.60 -11.72 -17.56
CA VAL A 214 15.48 -11.17 -16.21
C VAL A 214 14.95 -9.75 -16.23
N ASP A 215 15.44 -8.90 -17.13
CA ASP A 215 15.01 -7.50 -17.25
C ASP A 215 13.53 -7.38 -17.59
N LYS A 216 13.04 -8.20 -18.54
CA LYS A 216 11.62 -8.23 -18.92
C LYS A 216 10.72 -8.79 -17.82
N ILE A 217 11.15 -9.82 -17.09
CA ILE A 217 10.42 -10.33 -15.92
C ILE A 217 10.26 -9.21 -14.89
N LEU A 218 11.34 -8.45 -14.61
CA LEU A 218 11.31 -7.36 -13.66
C LEU A 218 10.36 -6.24 -14.09
N VAL A 219 10.44 -5.79 -15.34
CA VAL A 219 9.54 -4.74 -15.87
C VAL A 219 8.07 -5.15 -15.77
N THR A 220 7.77 -6.45 -15.95
CA THR A 220 6.38 -6.94 -15.93
C THR A 220 5.83 -7.12 -14.51
N ASN A 221 6.69 -7.46 -13.53
CA ASN A 221 6.25 -7.99 -12.24
C ASN A 221 6.70 -7.17 -11.01
N SER A 222 7.32 -6.01 -11.21
CA SER A 222 7.73 -5.17 -10.09
C SER A 222 6.59 -4.35 -9.52
N PHE A 223 6.65 -4.17 -8.22
CA PHE A 223 5.80 -3.29 -7.42
C PHE A 223 6.63 -2.11 -6.92
N ASP A 224 6.05 -0.93 -6.92
CA ASP A 224 6.61 0.22 -6.25
C ASP A 224 6.39 0.06 -4.74
N VAL A 225 7.44 0.20 -3.94
CA VAL A 225 7.40 0.11 -2.49
C VAL A 225 8.23 1.21 -1.86
N GLU A 226 7.70 1.79 -0.79
CA GLU A 226 8.38 2.81 0.00
C GLU A 226 9.02 2.16 1.22
N MET A 227 10.27 2.54 1.52
CA MET A 227 10.96 2.20 2.76
C MET A 227 10.77 3.38 3.74
N ASP A 228 10.57 3.07 5.03
CA ASP A 228 10.36 4.10 6.06
C ASP A 228 11.69 4.80 6.44
N ASP A 229 12.20 5.61 5.55
CA ASP A 229 13.32 6.53 5.81
C ASP A 229 12.97 7.98 5.45
N SER A 230 12.52 8.74 6.41
CA SER A 230 12.04 10.10 6.28
C SER A 230 13.05 11.13 5.73
N LYS A 231 14.22 10.72 5.26
CA LYS A 231 15.31 11.61 4.85
C LYS A 231 15.71 11.51 3.38
N ARG A 232 15.17 10.55 2.63
CA ARG A 232 15.50 10.33 1.20
C ARG A 232 14.23 9.93 0.44
N ASP A 233 14.25 10.07 -0.86
CA ASP A 233 13.32 9.41 -1.77
C ASP A 233 13.58 7.89 -1.67
N ASP A 234 12.85 7.21 -0.82
CA ASP A 234 13.12 5.83 -0.39
C ASP A 234 12.34 4.79 -1.19
N ASP A 235 12.13 5.07 -2.46
CA ASP A 235 11.40 4.20 -3.35
C ASP A 235 12.26 3.06 -3.87
N PHE A 236 11.69 1.86 -3.89
CA PHE A 236 12.27 0.66 -4.46
C PHE A 236 11.29 -0.03 -5.40
N TYR A 237 11.82 -0.67 -6.44
CA TYR A 237 11.11 -1.72 -7.14
C TYR A 237 11.28 -3.03 -6.39
N ALA A 238 10.17 -3.68 -6.04
CA ALA A 238 10.14 -4.97 -5.35
C ALA A 238 9.51 -6.05 -6.22
N VAL A 239 9.98 -7.29 -6.10
CA VAL A 239 9.35 -8.44 -6.74
C VAL A 239 8.87 -9.44 -5.69
N PHE A 240 7.61 -9.85 -5.83
CA PHE A 240 6.94 -10.83 -4.99
C PHE A 240 6.37 -11.95 -5.87
N VAL A 241 7.06 -13.08 -5.89
CA VAL A 241 6.85 -14.15 -6.90
C VAL A 241 5.43 -14.71 -6.92
N ASN A 242 4.78 -14.85 -5.75
CA ASN A 242 3.42 -15.38 -5.71
C ASN A 242 2.38 -14.29 -6.01
N THR A 243 2.55 -13.10 -5.44
CA THR A 243 1.63 -11.98 -5.67
C THR A 243 1.62 -11.54 -7.13
N SER A 244 2.78 -11.52 -7.78
CA SER A 244 2.88 -11.18 -9.21
C SER A 244 2.15 -12.13 -10.16
N ARG A 245 1.64 -13.27 -9.67
CA ARG A 245 0.78 -14.16 -10.46
C ARG A 245 -0.68 -13.74 -10.51
N MET A 246 -1.07 -12.74 -9.72
CA MET A 246 -2.40 -12.14 -9.80
C MET A 246 -2.50 -11.25 -11.03
N ASN A 247 -3.48 -11.51 -11.88
CA ASN A 247 -3.75 -10.70 -13.04
C ASN A 247 -4.44 -9.39 -12.69
N HIS A 248 -4.47 -8.48 -13.66
CA HIS A 248 -5.14 -7.20 -13.54
C HIS A 248 -6.67 -7.32 -13.65
N ASP A 249 -7.37 -6.56 -12.81
CA ASP A 249 -8.75 -6.10 -13.01
C ASP A 249 -8.86 -4.62 -12.61
N CYS A 250 -9.64 -3.82 -13.35
CA CYS A 250 -9.88 -2.41 -13.01
C CYS A 250 -10.71 -2.24 -11.74
N ARG A 251 -11.37 -3.30 -11.27
CA ARG A 251 -12.11 -3.39 -10.01
C ARG A 251 -11.71 -4.70 -9.32
N PRO A 252 -10.52 -4.72 -8.72
CA PRO A 252 -9.94 -5.93 -8.17
C PRO A 252 -10.73 -6.44 -6.97
N ASN A 253 -10.45 -7.68 -6.58
CA ASN A 253 -10.97 -8.28 -5.35
C ASN A 253 -9.92 -8.48 -4.27
N VAL A 254 -8.66 -8.17 -4.57
CA VAL A 254 -7.52 -8.23 -3.66
C VAL A 254 -6.82 -6.88 -3.66
N ASP A 255 -6.32 -6.48 -2.50
CA ASP A 255 -5.40 -5.36 -2.35
C ASP A 255 -4.14 -5.80 -1.62
N TYR A 256 -3.09 -4.97 -1.63
CA TYR A 256 -1.83 -5.30 -0.99
C TYR A 256 -1.24 -4.09 -0.27
N TRP A 257 -0.41 -4.38 0.73
CA TRP A 257 0.46 -3.39 1.35
C TRP A 257 1.83 -4.02 1.66
N PHE A 258 2.84 -3.17 1.67
CA PHE A 258 4.21 -3.55 1.97
C PHE A 258 4.58 -3.12 3.39
N ASP A 259 5.21 -4.02 4.15
CA ASP A 259 5.75 -3.73 5.47
C ASP A 259 7.27 -3.56 5.37
N PRO A 260 7.79 -2.32 5.40
CA PRO A 260 9.23 -2.06 5.30
C PRO A 260 10.03 -2.63 6.48
N ARG A 261 9.39 -2.83 7.63
CA ARG A 261 10.04 -3.41 8.82
C ARG A 261 10.42 -4.89 8.63
N THR A 262 9.68 -5.59 7.80
CA THR A 262 9.88 -7.02 7.54
C THR A 262 10.11 -7.33 6.07
N LEU A 263 10.19 -6.32 5.20
CA LEU A 263 10.31 -6.45 3.74
C LEU A 263 9.32 -7.47 3.18
N THR A 264 8.10 -7.47 3.73
CA THR A 264 7.04 -8.39 3.33
C THR A 264 5.90 -7.66 2.66
N GLN A 265 5.33 -8.28 1.63
CA GLN A 265 4.05 -7.88 1.08
C GLN A 265 2.96 -8.78 1.63
N ARG A 266 1.84 -8.18 1.97
CA ARG A 266 0.62 -8.86 2.39
C ARG A 266 -0.49 -8.52 1.41
N THR A 267 -1.16 -9.53 0.89
CA THR A 267 -2.37 -9.38 0.08
C THR A 267 -3.60 -9.76 0.88
N THR A 268 -4.68 -9.01 0.73
CA THR A 268 -5.89 -9.16 1.52
C THR A 268 -7.12 -9.07 0.60
N ALA A 269 -8.12 -9.91 0.84
CA ALA A 269 -9.40 -9.82 0.14
C ALA A 269 -10.16 -8.55 0.57
N ILE A 270 -10.50 -7.69 -0.38
CA ILE A 270 -11.25 -6.44 -0.11
C ILE A 270 -12.77 -6.61 -0.22
N ARG A 271 -13.21 -7.76 -0.69
CA ARG A 271 -14.58 -8.27 -0.65
C ARG A 271 -14.57 -9.78 -0.47
N ASP A 272 -15.73 -10.37 -0.24
CA ASP A 272 -15.85 -11.83 -0.30
C ASP A 272 -15.51 -12.33 -1.72
N ILE A 273 -14.72 -13.40 -1.79
CA ILE A 273 -14.30 -14.06 -3.03
C ILE A 273 -14.82 -15.50 -2.99
N MET A 274 -15.54 -15.90 -4.04
CA MET A 274 -16.15 -17.23 -4.10
C MET A 274 -15.24 -18.24 -4.79
N PRO A 275 -15.38 -19.56 -4.51
CA PRO A 275 -14.64 -20.58 -5.25
C PRO A 275 -14.86 -20.44 -6.76
N GLY A 276 -13.78 -20.55 -7.53
CA GLY A 276 -13.77 -20.36 -8.99
C GLY A 276 -13.57 -18.90 -9.44
N GLU A 277 -13.60 -17.91 -8.55
CA GLU A 277 -13.24 -16.53 -8.90
C GLU A 277 -11.72 -16.38 -9.02
N GLU A 278 -11.28 -15.60 -10.00
CA GLU A 278 -9.88 -15.18 -10.13
C GLU A 278 -9.52 -14.17 -9.05
N LEU A 279 -8.36 -14.31 -8.42
CA LEU A 279 -7.76 -13.31 -7.55
C LEU A 279 -7.06 -12.25 -8.39
N THR A 280 -7.49 -11.00 -8.27
CA THR A 280 -7.00 -9.92 -9.14
C THR A 280 -6.53 -8.71 -8.33
N LEU A 281 -5.51 -8.03 -8.86
CA LEU A 281 -5.01 -6.74 -8.38
C LEU A 281 -5.26 -5.65 -9.43
N SER A 282 -5.17 -4.39 -9.07
CA SER A 282 -5.02 -3.32 -10.06
C SER A 282 -3.55 -3.03 -10.32
N TYR A 283 -3.14 -2.99 -11.59
CA TYR A 283 -1.78 -2.61 -12.02
C TYR A 283 -1.64 -1.11 -12.22
N ILE A 284 -2.75 -0.40 -12.20
CA ILE A 284 -2.86 1.03 -12.49
C ILE A 284 -3.77 1.70 -11.46
N ASP A 285 -3.74 3.02 -11.41
CA ASP A 285 -4.76 3.78 -10.69
C ASP A 285 -6.15 3.51 -11.32
N PRO A 286 -7.10 2.93 -10.57
CA PRO A 286 -8.45 2.65 -11.05
C PRO A 286 -9.31 3.91 -11.25
N MET A 287 -8.86 5.07 -10.74
CA MET A 287 -9.56 6.36 -10.81
C MET A 287 -9.26 7.15 -12.09
N GLN A 288 -9.00 6.44 -13.19
CA GLN A 288 -8.83 7.01 -14.52
C GLN A 288 -10.00 6.62 -15.42
N SER A 289 -10.23 7.39 -16.50
CA SER A 289 -11.20 7.03 -17.54
C SER A 289 -10.89 5.67 -18.16
N ARG A 290 -11.91 5.00 -18.72
CA ARG A 290 -11.70 3.71 -19.38
C ARG A 290 -10.62 3.76 -20.47
N GLU A 291 -10.59 4.84 -21.24
CA GLU A 291 -9.62 5.00 -22.33
C GLU A 291 -8.20 5.09 -21.79
N ALA A 292 -7.96 5.94 -20.78
CA ALA A 292 -6.65 6.10 -20.13
C ALA A 292 -6.16 4.79 -19.50
N ARG A 293 -7.04 4.06 -18.80
CA ARG A 293 -6.70 2.75 -18.23
C ARG A 293 -6.27 1.75 -19.30
N ARG A 294 -7.04 1.65 -20.38
CA ARG A 294 -6.73 0.71 -21.48
C ARG A 294 -5.45 1.06 -22.21
N GLU A 295 -5.19 2.33 -22.45
CA GLU A 295 -3.96 2.80 -23.09
C GLU A 295 -2.75 2.52 -22.19
N ARG A 296 -2.85 2.82 -20.91
CA ARG A 296 -1.77 2.53 -19.92
C ARG A 296 -1.45 1.04 -19.86
N LEU A 297 -2.45 0.17 -19.78
CA LEU A 297 -2.26 -1.27 -19.73
C LEU A 297 -1.65 -1.82 -21.02
N HIS A 298 -2.09 -1.30 -22.17
CA HIS A 298 -1.53 -1.71 -23.46
C HIS A 298 -0.09 -1.24 -23.64
N SER A 299 0.21 0.02 -23.32
CA SER A 299 1.55 0.57 -23.51
C SER A 299 2.60 -0.02 -22.57
N THR A 300 2.21 -0.38 -21.33
CA THR A 300 3.15 -0.87 -20.30
C THR A 300 3.24 -2.40 -20.28
N TRP A 301 2.10 -3.10 -20.33
CA TRP A 301 2.03 -4.56 -20.23
C TRP A 301 1.63 -5.26 -21.52
N GLY A 302 1.35 -4.55 -22.61
CA GLY A 302 1.11 -5.11 -23.94
C GLY A 302 -0.25 -5.81 -24.13
N PHE A 303 -1.21 -5.64 -23.20
CA PHE A 303 -2.52 -6.29 -23.33
C PHE A 303 -3.68 -5.29 -23.31
N HIS A 304 -4.80 -5.71 -23.93
CA HIS A 304 -6.07 -4.98 -23.86
C HIS A 304 -6.94 -5.55 -22.74
N CYS A 305 -7.20 -4.74 -21.72
CA CYS A 305 -8.03 -5.16 -20.60
C CYS A 305 -9.43 -5.60 -21.06
N SER A 306 -9.81 -6.81 -20.66
CA SER A 306 -11.12 -7.43 -20.94
C SER A 306 -11.96 -7.62 -19.67
N CYS A 307 -11.64 -6.94 -18.57
CA CYS A 307 -12.43 -7.01 -17.34
C CYS A 307 -13.87 -6.52 -17.58
N HIS A 308 -14.78 -6.91 -16.67
CA HIS A 308 -16.19 -6.52 -16.76
C HIS A 308 -16.37 -5.01 -16.95
N HIS A 309 -15.58 -4.19 -16.25
CA HIS A 309 -15.68 -2.73 -16.30
C HIS A 309 -15.22 -2.15 -17.65
N CYS A 310 -14.18 -2.71 -18.26
CA CYS A 310 -13.68 -2.29 -19.57
C CYS A 310 -14.53 -2.75 -20.76
N THR A 311 -15.35 -3.79 -20.57
CA THR A 311 -16.21 -4.37 -21.64
C THR A 311 -17.66 -3.89 -21.59
N GLN A 312 -18.00 -3.00 -20.68
CA GLN A 312 -19.34 -2.40 -20.58
C GLN A 312 -19.73 -1.61 -21.84
N SER A 313 -21.04 -1.43 -22.03
CA SER A 313 -21.58 -0.58 -23.10
C SER A 313 -21.11 0.87 -22.94
N ARG A 314 -21.09 1.61 -24.07
CA ARG A 314 -20.68 3.03 -24.06
C ARG A 314 -21.44 3.85 -23.02
N LEU A 315 -22.76 3.72 -22.93
CA LEU A 315 -23.58 4.47 -21.97
C LEU A 315 -23.15 4.23 -20.52
N LYS A 316 -22.84 2.97 -20.13
CA LYS A 316 -22.36 2.65 -18.78
C LYS A 316 -20.95 3.17 -18.55
N THR A 317 -20.12 3.15 -19.58
CA THR A 317 -18.75 3.69 -19.49
C THR A 317 -18.76 5.20 -19.30
N ASP A 318 -19.53 5.92 -20.13
CA ASP A 318 -19.65 7.38 -20.03
C ASP A 318 -20.13 7.76 -18.60
N ALA A 319 -21.15 7.07 -18.07
CA ALA A 319 -21.63 7.29 -16.71
C ALA A 319 -20.58 6.94 -15.62
N SER A 320 -19.69 5.97 -15.85
CA SER A 320 -18.58 5.65 -14.93
C SER A 320 -17.50 6.72 -15.01
N ASP A 321 -17.12 7.16 -16.20
CA ASP A 321 -16.11 8.20 -16.39
C ASP A 321 -16.58 9.53 -15.78
N ASP A 322 -17.89 9.88 -15.89
CA ASP A 322 -18.50 11.03 -15.21
C ASP A 322 -18.39 10.92 -13.66
N ARG A 323 -18.60 9.72 -13.09
CA ARG A 323 -18.44 9.53 -11.63
C ARG A 323 -16.97 9.65 -11.20
N ILE A 324 -16.04 9.15 -12.01
CA ILE A 324 -14.60 9.29 -11.75
C ILE A 324 -14.19 10.77 -11.75
N GLU A 325 -14.72 11.57 -12.67
CA GLU A 325 -14.49 13.02 -12.68
C GLU A 325 -15.07 13.68 -11.42
N GLN A 326 -16.29 13.33 -11.02
CA GLN A 326 -16.90 13.83 -9.78
C GLN A 326 -16.07 13.44 -8.54
N ILE A 327 -15.54 12.21 -8.48
CA ILE A 327 -14.65 11.76 -7.42
C ILE A 327 -13.40 12.65 -7.34
N ALA A 328 -12.77 12.94 -8.48
CA ALA A 328 -11.58 13.79 -8.54
C ALA A 328 -11.87 15.21 -8.00
N LEU A 329 -12.99 15.80 -8.41
CA LEU A 329 -13.42 17.13 -7.92
C LEU A 329 -13.71 17.14 -6.41
N LEU A 330 -14.36 16.08 -5.89
CA LEU A 330 -14.62 15.97 -4.45
C LEU A 330 -13.32 15.84 -3.65
N ARG A 331 -12.37 15.02 -4.11
CA ARG A 331 -11.06 14.87 -3.45
C ARG A 331 -10.29 16.17 -3.41
N GLU A 332 -10.32 16.96 -4.48
CA GLU A 332 -9.71 18.29 -4.52
C GLU A 332 -10.33 19.21 -3.49
N GLU A 333 -11.66 19.25 -3.36
CA GLU A 333 -12.36 20.08 -2.37
C GLU A 333 -12.02 19.68 -0.93
N PHE A 334 -11.83 18.40 -0.64
CA PHE A 334 -11.45 17.95 0.70
C PHE A 334 -9.98 18.28 1.06
N ASN A 335 -9.12 18.52 0.09
CA ASN A 335 -7.76 19.00 0.33
C ASN A 335 -7.71 20.49 0.67
N ASP A 336 -8.79 21.24 0.46
CA ASP A 336 -8.88 22.63 0.85
C ASP A 336 -9.32 22.78 2.31
N TYR A 337 -8.36 23.07 3.17
CA TYR A 337 -8.58 23.41 4.59
C TYR A 337 -8.68 24.91 4.84
N SER A 338 -8.75 25.75 3.81
CA SER A 338 -8.91 27.20 3.94
C SER A 338 -10.30 27.56 4.49
N PRO A 339 -10.50 28.81 4.97
CA PRO A 339 -11.82 29.30 5.34
C PRO A 339 -12.83 29.33 4.18
N ALA A 340 -12.34 29.32 2.93
CA ALA A 340 -13.16 29.33 1.72
C ALA A 340 -13.60 27.92 1.27
N SER A 341 -13.07 26.86 1.91
CA SER A 341 -13.44 25.48 1.58
C SER A 341 -14.94 25.25 1.63
N ARG A 342 -15.46 24.57 0.62
CA ARG A 342 -16.88 24.20 0.50
C ARG A 342 -17.14 22.78 0.98
N ALA A 343 -16.10 22.06 1.45
CA ALA A 343 -16.22 20.70 1.94
C ALA A 343 -17.29 20.58 3.03
N THR A 344 -18.12 19.54 2.90
CA THR A 344 -19.24 19.26 3.81
C THR A 344 -19.37 17.76 4.07
N PRO A 345 -20.00 17.36 5.18
CA PRO A 345 -20.29 15.94 5.43
C PRO A 345 -21.06 15.26 4.30
N GLN A 346 -22.00 15.96 3.65
CA GLN A 346 -22.81 15.40 2.56
C GLN A 346 -21.96 15.13 1.30
N MET A 347 -20.92 15.93 1.06
CA MET A 347 -19.96 15.67 -0.01
C MET A 347 -19.13 14.41 0.28
N ALA A 348 -18.78 14.16 1.55
CA ALA A 348 -18.09 12.92 1.94
C ALA A 348 -18.99 11.69 1.80
N GLU A 349 -20.27 11.79 2.14
CA GLU A 349 -21.26 10.73 1.90
C GLU A 349 -21.46 10.46 0.40
N LEU A 350 -21.47 11.51 -0.42
CA LEU A 350 -21.49 11.36 -1.88
C LEU A 350 -20.24 10.62 -2.38
N LEU A 351 -19.05 10.95 -1.88
CA LEU A 351 -17.81 10.26 -2.23
C LEU A 351 -17.87 8.78 -1.87
N ILE A 352 -18.37 8.42 -0.68
CA ILE A 352 -18.60 7.02 -0.29
C ILE A 352 -19.50 6.31 -1.31
N SER A 353 -20.64 6.93 -1.64
CA SER A 353 -21.59 6.36 -2.61
C SER A 353 -20.99 6.18 -4.00
N LEU A 354 -20.16 7.14 -4.46
CA LEU A 354 -19.47 7.04 -5.76
C LEU A 354 -18.45 5.90 -5.76
N TYR A 355 -17.66 5.73 -4.69
CA TYR A 355 -16.71 4.61 -4.58
C TYR A 355 -17.44 3.25 -4.56
N GLU A 356 -18.57 3.15 -3.87
CA GLU A 356 -19.39 1.93 -3.87
C GLU A 356 -19.97 1.63 -5.27
N GLN A 357 -20.49 2.64 -5.97
CA GLN A 357 -21.00 2.49 -7.34
C GLN A 357 -19.90 2.06 -8.32
N GLU A 358 -18.68 2.58 -8.14
CA GLU A 358 -17.50 2.19 -8.91
C GLU A 358 -16.88 0.88 -8.43
N GLN A 359 -17.36 0.27 -7.34
CA GLN A 359 -16.78 -0.94 -6.73
C GLN A 359 -15.30 -0.78 -6.33
N ASN A 360 -14.90 0.43 -5.97
CA ASN A 360 -13.55 0.73 -5.50
C ASN A 360 -13.42 0.53 -3.98
N TRP A 361 -13.48 -0.72 -3.58
CA TRP A 361 -13.50 -1.11 -2.16
C TRP A 361 -12.23 -0.72 -1.40
N SER A 362 -11.08 -0.66 -2.08
CA SER A 362 -9.80 -0.23 -1.49
C SER A 362 -9.84 1.22 -1.01
N LEU A 363 -10.60 2.09 -1.67
CA LEU A 363 -10.65 3.52 -1.38
C LEU A 363 -11.70 3.91 -0.33
N LEU A 364 -12.51 2.96 0.14
CA LEU A 364 -13.54 3.27 1.14
C LEU A 364 -12.95 3.77 2.47
N SER A 365 -11.74 3.34 2.85
CA SER A 365 -11.07 3.86 4.05
C SER A 365 -10.84 5.36 3.96
N GLU A 366 -10.36 5.86 2.82
CA GLU A 366 -10.19 7.30 2.57
C GLU A 366 -11.52 8.04 2.69
N ALA A 367 -12.57 7.56 2.03
CA ALA A 367 -13.86 8.25 2.05
C ALA A 367 -14.50 8.27 3.45
N TYR A 368 -14.37 7.19 4.22
CA TYR A 368 -14.83 7.17 5.61
C TYR A 368 -14.01 8.08 6.52
N THR A 369 -12.69 8.19 6.28
CA THR A 369 -11.81 9.14 6.98
C THR A 369 -12.26 10.57 6.73
N LEU A 370 -12.52 10.94 5.48
CA LEU A 370 -13.03 12.27 5.12
C LEU A 370 -14.39 12.54 5.76
N ALA A 371 -15.30 11.56 5.75
CA ALA A 371 -16.60 11.71 6.42
C ALA A 371 -16.44 11.92 7.93
N ALA A 372 -15.55 11.17 8.59
CA ALA A 372 -15.29 11.33 10.01
C ALA A 372 -14.75 12.75 10.34
N ILE A 373 -13.79 13.23 9.55
CA ILE A 373 -13.20 14.57 9.69
C ILE A 373 -14.27 15.66 9.50
N GLU A 374 -15.09 15.56 8.44
CA GLU A 374 -16.10 16.58 8.14
C GLU A 374 -17.22 16.62 9.17
N TYR A 375 -17.74 15.46 9.61
CA TYR A 375 -18.75 15.42 10.68
C TYR A 375 -18.21 15.95 12.00
N ASN A 376 -16.96 15.62 12.35
CA ASN A 376 -16.33 16.20 13.53
C ASN A 376 -16.13 17.74 13.37
N GLY A 377 -15.81 18.17 12.15
CA GLY A 377 -15.62 19.57 11.78
C GLY A 377 -16.85 20.43 11.94
N VAL A 378 -18.04 19.88 11.80
CA VAL A 378 -19.32 20.59 12.01
C VAL A 378 -19.90 20.38 13.40
N GLY A 379 -19.23 19.63 14.29
CA GLY A 379 -19.65 19.41 15.67
C GLY A 379 -20.62 18.24 15.88
N GLU A 380 -20.56 17.24 15.00
CA GLU A 380 -21.38 16.00 15.07
C GLU A 380 -20.51 14.78 15.52
N PRO A 381 -20.06 14.73 16.79
CA PRO A 381 -19.04 13.80 17.25
C PRO A 381 -19.47 12.33 17.16
N TRP A 382 -20.76 12.04 17.35
CA TRP A 382 -21.25 10.66 17.29
C TRP A 382 -21.25 10.09 15.89
N VAL A 383 -21.58 10.92 14.89
CA VAL A 383 -21.53 10.53 13.48
C VAL A 383 -20.07 10.40 13.03
N ALA A 384 -19.22 11.34 13.47
CA ALA A 384 -17.78 11.28 13.26
C ALA A 384 -17.17 9.99 13.79
N THR A 385 -17.48 9.60 15.04
CA THR A 385 -17.03 8.33 15.64
C THR A 385 -17.49 7.11 14.84
N LYS A 386 -18.73 7.13 14.32
CA LYS A 386 -19.23 6.05 13.44
C LYS A 386 -18.34 5.90 12.21
N TYR A 387 -18.11 6.99 11.49
CA TYR A 387 -17.30 6.96 10.27
C TYR A 387 -15.82 6.67 10.55
N ALA A 388 -15.27 7.14 11.65
CA ALA A 388 -13.90 6.80 12.07
C ALA A 388 -13.74 5.27 12.28
N ARG A 389 -14.71 4.61 12.89
CA ARG A 389 -14.70 3.14 13.05
C ARG A 389 -14.79 2.41 11.71
N LEU A 390 -15.63 2.90 10.79
CA LEU A 390 -15.70 2.36 9.42
C LEU A 390 -14.37 2.54 8.67
N ALA A 391 -13.73 3.70 8.83
CA ALA A 391 -12.41 3.98 8.25
C ALA A 391 -11.34 3.03 8.80
N ILE A 392 -11.31 2.78 10.11
CA ILE A 392 -10.40 1.82 10.75
C ILE A 392 -10.64 0.41 10.20
N GLU A 393 -11.89 -0.06 10.16
CA GLU A 393 -12.22 -1.39 9.65
C GLU A 393 -11.79 -1.57 8.20
N ALA A 394 -12.13 -0.60 7.33
CA ALA A 394 -11.72 -0.63 5.93
C ALA A 394 -10.18 -0.51 5.78
N GLY A 395 -9.55 0.37 6.55
CA GLY A 395 -8.10 0.58 6.54
C GLY A 395 -7.31 -0.66 6.97
N LEU A 396 -7.79 -1.42 7.95
CA LEU A 396 -7.15 -2.66 8.38
C LEU A 396 -7.22 -3.78 7.32
N THR A 397 -8.04 -3.64 6.28
CA THR A 397 -8.03 -4.58 5.14
C THR A 397 -7.02 -4.22 4.07
N THR A 398 -6.72 -2.94 3.88
CA THR A 398 -5.88 -2.43 2.78
C THR A 398 -4.57 -1.79 3.25
N LEU A 399 -4.50 -1.40 4.52
CA LEU A 399 -3.37 -0.77 5.18
C LEU A 399 -2.91 -1.66 6.35
N TRP A 400 -2.09 -1.12 7.22
CA TRP A 400 -1.65 -1.78 8.44
C TRP A 400 -2.00 -0.95 9.69
N GLU A 401 -1.99 -1.57 10.85
CA GLU A 401 -2.41 -0.94 12.11
C GLU A 401 -1.62 0.31 12.52
N GLY A 402 -0.39 0.44 12.05
CA GLY A 402 0.47 1.61 12.28
C GLY A 402 0.41 2.66 11.18
N HIS A 403 -0.46 2.50 10.18
CA HIS A 403 -0.64 3.51 9.16
C HIS A 403 -1.23 4.80 9.76
N GLY A 404 -0.74 5.96 9.30
CA GLY A 404 -1.14 7.25 9.83
C GLY A 404 -2.65 7.46 9.90
N ASP A 405 -3.36 7.10 8.85
CA ASP A 405 -4.82 7.25 8.78
C ASP A 405 -5.55 6.35 9.80
N VAL A 406 -5.08 5.11 9.99
CA VAL A 406 -5.66 4.20 10.99
C VAL A 406 -5.43 4.74 12.40
N ILE A 407 -4.24 5.27 12.69
CA ILE A 407 -3.91 5.90 13.98
C ILE A 407 -4.77 7.15 14.20
N GLU A 408 -4.88 8.03 13.21
CA GLU A 408 -5.68 9.26 13.34
C GLU A 408 -7.16 8.95 13.54
N MET A 409 -7.72 8.00 12.79
CA MET A 409 -9.11 7.59 12.97
C MET A 409 -9.34 6.90 14.31
N THR A 410 -8.35 6.19 14.85
CA THR A 410 -8.41 5.63 16.20
C THR A 410 -8.51 6.73 17.24
N LYS A 411 -7.67 7.77 17.17
CA LYS A 411 -7.73 8.94 18.06
C LYS A 411 -9.10 9.64 17.98
N LEU A 412 -9.63 9.84 16.76
CA LEU A 412 -10.93 10.45 16.58
C LEU A 412 -12.06 9.59 17.17
N ALA A 413 -12.00 8.26 16.99
CA ALA A 413 -13.00 7.35 17.52
C ALA A 413 -13.00 7.26 19.05
N GLU A 414 -11.84 7.45 19.69
CA GLU A 414 -11.68 7.46 21.15
C GLU A 414 -12.14 8.78 21.78
N ASP A 415 -11.68 9.90 21.24
CA ASP A 415 -12.03 11.24 21.74
C ASP A 415 -12.20 12.25 20.60
N PRO A 416 -13.40 12.34 20.01
CA PRO A 416 -13.67 13.27 18.91
C PRO A 416 -13.53 14.75 19.31
N TRP A 417 -13.68 15.07 20.60
CA TRP A 417 -13.61 16.46 21.07
C TRP A 417 -12.18 16.97 21.20
N SER A 418 -11.22 16.10 21.49
CA SER A 418 -9.79 16.45 21.55
C SER A 418 -9.11 16.33 20.18
N HIS A 419 -9.74 15.70 19.21
CA HIS A 419 -9.19 15.53 17.87
C HIS A 419 -9.09 16.91 17.15
N TRP A 420 -8.03 17.11 16.37
CA TRP A 420 -7.75 18.40 15.68
C TRP A 420 -8.89 18.88 14.78
N SER A 421 -9.69 17.95 14.23
CA SER A 421 -10.83 18.27 13.35
C SER A 421 -12.07 18.80 14.11
N TRP A 422 -12.10 18.73 15.46
CA TRP A 422 -13.26 19.18 16.23
C TRP A 422 -13.63 20.62 15.97
N MET A 423 -14.87 20.85 15.51
CA MET A 423 -15.41 22.18 15.17
C MET A 423 -14.60 22.94 14.11
N LEU A 424 -13.73 22.25 13.35
CA LEU A 424 -12.82 22.88 12.38
C LEU A 424 -13.55 23.76 11.38
N ARG A 425 -14.67 23.30 10.85
CA ARG A 425 -15.46 24.06 9.86
C ARG A 425 -16.21 25.23 10.51
N THR A 426 -16.69 25.05 11.72
CA THR A 426 -17.43 26.07 12.47
C THR A 426 -16.53 27.18 12.97
N ARG A 427 -15.39 26.86 13.60
CA ARG A 427 -14.45 27.87 14.11
C ARG A 427 -13.94 28.79 12.99
N LYS A 428 -13.61 28.25 11.83
CA LYS A 428 -13.15 29.04 10.69
C LYS A 428 -14.22 29.99 10.15
N ARG A 429 -15.49 29.58 10.13
CA ARG A 429 -16.60 30.44 9.71
C ARG A 429 -16.83 31.60 10.67
N TYR A 430 -16.76 31.35 11.98
CA TYR A 430 -16.88 32.41 12.98
C TYR A 430 -15.74 33.44 12.90
N SER A 431 -14.49 33.01 12.83
CA SER A 431 -13.34 33.92 12.71
C SER A 431 -13.38 34.78 11.44
N TRP A 432 -13.97 34.26 10.37
CA TRP A 432 -14.12 35.01 9.11
C TRP A 432 -15.29 36.00 9.16
N GLY A 433 -16.36 35.65 9.88
CA GLY A 433 -17.49 36.54 10.14
C GLY A 433 -17.10 37.74 11.04
N GLU A 434 -16.35 37.48 12.12
CA GLU A 434 -15.85 38.53 13.03
C GLU A 434 -14.93 39.53 12.30
N LYS A 435 -14.02 39.04 11.44
CA LYS A 435 -13.15 39.93 10.65
C LYS A 435 -13.94 40.81 9.65
N ARG A 436 -15.02 40.33 9.09
CA ARG A 436 -15.88 41.13 8.19
C ARG A 436 -16.67 42.17 8.93
N VAL A 437 -17.16 41.85 10.13
CA VAL A 437 -17.89 42.80 10.97
C VAL A 437 -16.96 43.94 11.45
N VAL A 438 -15.71 43.60 11.81
CA VAL A 438 -14.73 44.63 12.22
C VAL A 438 -14.28 45.53 11.07
N GLU A 439 -14.17 45.01 9.84
CA GLU A 439 -13.82 45.83 8.67
C GLU A 439 -14.97 46.77 8.24
N VAL A 440 -16.24 46.38 8.44
CA VAL A 440 -17.40 47.24 8.11
C VAL A 440 -17.59 48.35 9.14
N ASP A 441 -17.29 48.10 10.43
CA ASP A 441 -17.42 49.11 11.49
C ASP A 441 -16.25 50.14 11.50
N MET A 442 -15.16 49.92 10.80
CA MET A 442 -14.04 50.88 10.72
C MET A 442 -14.12 51.85 9.55
N ASP A 443 -15.01 51.61 8.57
CA ASP A 443 -15.19 52.49 7.42
C ASP A 443 -16.35 53.55 7.59
N GLU A 444 -17.07 53.54 8.73
CA GLU A 444 -18.20 54.47 8.97
C GLU A 444 -17.89 55.67 9.90
N ASP A 445 -16.67 55.80 10.45
CA ASP A 445 -16.32 56.88 11.39
C ASP A 445 -15.34 57.94 10.83
N ASP A 446 -15.22 58.07 9.49
CA ASP A 446 -14.50 59.21 8.86
C ASP A 446 -15.38 59.91 7.80
N ASP A 447 -16.34 60.73 8.29
CA ASP A 447 -16.89 61.93 7.60
C ASP A 447 -17.25 63.06 8.60
#